data_604b0210416b6655f3d49b1bcedc598f
#
_entry.id   604b0210416b6655f3d49b1bcedc598f
#
_cell.length_a   1.000
_cell.length_b   1.000
_cell.length_c   1.000
_cell.angle_alpha   90.00
_cell.angle_beta   90.00
_cell.angle_gamma   90.00
#
_symmetry.space_group_name_H-M   'P 1'
#
loop_
_entity.id
_entity.type
_entity.pdbx_description
1 polymer ?
#
loop_
_entity_poly.entity_id
_entity_poly.type
_entity_poly.pdbx_seq_one_letter_code
_entity_poly.pdbx_strand_id
1 'polypeptide(L)'
;MTSAVESSIPLKNLGSAQNESRAVDEDVRASSRPRATDEPENVEDANSEPLDRLGVCFLALQHVSSSFGYRAAEFAFPLYFVELFTQSLLPASLYGFCTTAGAIIFSGSVGHILDGPTKRAQSARADDGSSTLARADDSYQMRVIRNMILIQKLLVGLSYGGFLIMFLKPGLAEEAQYGQASARPWILFTAITILGCGIILCNVGISVGIERAWVTLIARSDSRRLIKLNAIMRRVDLCSNLLAPLFVSLLTSVVGYPTSAIVLVSINGASAVFEWIWLEIVFRRFPQLAKWHQYDREENPASNSGERSLGTRLRTWSLNQIHDWQTFARMPIFISTCSIALLYLSVLSFDSTFIAYLKSETTYSDAFIAGMRGAGVVAGLLGTLAMPLLENSLFAQVLPLIMSVVALYVGADKRDRPAWNGALLFTGIALSRIGLWSFDLAQLAQVQRALDREKRKNALMGLQFALQNFFDLGHYALTIGWRRPDQFKFAAAVSFGAVVCATILYLFFYARRLRGHLVHLDRIGLDRLLTRKER
;
A
#
# COMPACT_ATOMS: atom_id res chain seq x y z
N MET A 1 16.12 78.66 -16.29
CA MET A 1 16.56 79.37 -15.07
C MET A 1 16.72 78.32 -14.00
N THR A 2 17.97 77.88 -13.82
CA THR A 2 18.84 78.04 -12.66
C THR A 2 18.43 77.15 -11.47
N SER A 3 19.21 76.36 -10.84
CA SER A 3 20.67 76.25 -10.76
C SER A 3 21.04 74.89 -10.10
N ALA A 4 22.17 74.38 -10.53
CA ALA A 4 22.87 73.28 -9.89
C ALA A 4 23.43 73.68 -8.52
N VAL A 5 23.47 72.74 -7.57
CA VAL A 5 24.40 72.79 -6.47
C VAL A 5 25.10 71.41 -6.39
N GLU A 6 26.34 71.37 -6.85
CA GLU A 6 27.32 70.37 -6.53
C GLU A 6 27.66 70.44 -5.05
N SER A 7 27.62 69.32 -4.34
CA SER A 7 28.37 69.15 -3.09
C SER A 7 29.24 67.88 -3.18
N SER A 8 30.52 68.15 -3.32
CA SER A 8 31.63 67.20 -3.31
C SER A 8 31.71 66.48 -1.96
N ILE A 9 31.62 65.17 -1.95
CA ILE A 9 31.93 64.30 -0.80
C ILE A 9 33.35 63.76 -0.97
N PRO A 10 34.24 63.78 0.05
CA PRO A 10 35.63 63.39 -0.10
C PRO A 10 35.83 61.89 -0.15
N LEU A 11 36.65 61.44 -1.08
CA LEU A 11 37.06 60.07 -1.45
C LEU A 11 37.95 59.37 -0.40
N LYS A 12 37.65 59.44 0.89
CA LYS A 12 38.52 58.79 1.90
C LYS A 12 37.90 57.61 2.68
N ASN A 13 36.64 57.23 2.43
CA ASN A 13 36.00 56.15 3.18
C ASN A 13 35.57 54.94 2.35
N LEU A 14 36.09 54.75 1.13
CA LEU A 14 35.75 53.59 0.29
C LEU A 14 36.63 52.34 0.55
N GLY A 15 37.70 52.50 1.34
CA GLY A 15 38.62 51.39 1.67
C GLY A 15 38.20 50.52 2.86
N SER A 16 37.43 51.07 3.81
CA SER A 16 36.99 50.32 5.00
C SER A 16 35.74 49.44 4.74
N ALA A 17 34.82 49.89 3.88
CA ALA A 17 33.61 49.15 3.58
C ALA A 17 33.86 47.88 2.73
N GLN A 18 34.93 47.87 1.91
CA GLN A 18 35.31 46.67 1.14
C GLN A 18 36.01 45.60 1.99
N ASN A 19 36.68 45.99 3.06
CA ASN A 19 37.30 45.02 3.97
C ASN A 19 36.30 44.40 4.96
N GLU A 20 35.29 45.13 5.41
CA GLU A 20 34.22 44.56 6.24
C GLU A 20 33.31 43.62 5.45
N SER A 21 33.01 43.94 4.18
CA SER A 21 32.23 43.05 3.30
C SER A 21 32.98 41.74 2.98
N ARG A 22 34.33 41.78 2.89
CA ARG A 22 35.12 40.55 2.70
C ARG A 22 35.24 39.70 3.97
N ALA A 23 35.32 40.32 5.13
CA ALA A 23 35.37 39.60 6.40
C ALA A 23 34.03 38.90 6.72
N VAL A 24 32.89 39.53 6.39
CA VAL A 24 31.55 38.93 6.56
C VAL A 24 31.32 37.80 5.55
N ASP A 25 31.82 37.90 4.31
CA ASP A 25 31.72 36.83 3.31
C ASP A 25 32.65 35.61 3.61
N GLU A 26 33.77 35.82 4.27
CA GLU A 26 34.65 34.72 4.74
C GLU A 26 34.06 33.99 5.96
N ASP A 27 33.41 34.68 6.89
CA ASP A 27 32.73 34.05 8.04
C ASP A 27 31.47 33.30 7.63
N VAL A 28 30.70 33.77 6.63
CA VAL A 28 29.53 33.06 6.07
C VAL A 28 29.99 31.85 5.27
N ARG A 29 31.15 31.88 4.58
CA ARG A 29 31.73 30.72 3.89
C ARG A 29 32.38 29.72 4.83
N ALA A 30 32.88 30.15 5.98
CA ALA A 30 33.43 29.26 7.00
C ALA A 30 32.35 28.51 7.77
N SER A 31 31.12 29.09 7.92
CA SER A 31 29.99 28.44 8.60
C SER A 31 29.21 27.49 7.70
N SER A 32 29.39 27.54 6.37
CA SER A 32 28.73 26.69 5.40
C SER A 32 29.56 25.50 4.89
N ARG A 33 30.75 25.26 5.40
CA ARG A 33 31.45 24.00 5.18
C ARG A 33 30.94 22.96 6.17
N PRO A 34 30.34 21.85 5.73
CA PRO A 34 30.08 20.73 6.61
C PRO A 34 31.45 20.24 7.11
N ARG A 35 31.69 20.33 8.40
CA ARG A 35 32.77 19.64 9.05
C ARG A 35 32.59 18.15 8.78
N ALA A 36 33.40 17.60 7.91
CA ALA A 36 33.59 16.17 7.79
C ALA A 36 34.29 15.70 9.07
N THR A 37 33.53 15.43 10.10
CA THR A 37 33.94 14.54 11.17
C THR A 37 33.39 13.19 10.78
N ASP A 38 34.21 12.39 10.07
CA ASP A 38 34.08 10.94 10.01
C ASP A 38 34.33 10.40 11.43
N GLU A 39 33.38 10.57 12.32
CA GLU A 39 33.24 9.69 13.47
C GLU A 39 32.24 8.60 13.07
N PRO A 40 32.58 7.32 13.22
CA PRO A 40 31.66 6.24 12.91
C PRO A 40 30.47 6.35 13.86
N GLU A 41 29.29 6.37 13.28
CA GLU A 41 27.95 6.34 13.90
C GLU A 41 27.72 5.02 14.71
N ASN A 42 28.58 4.74 15.68
CA ASN A 42 28.60 3.50 16.49
C ASN A 42 28.28 3.74 17.96
N VAL A 43 27.81 4.95 18.35
CA VAL A 43 27.59 5.25 19.79
C VAL A 43 26.11 5.11 20.21
N GLU A 44 25.14 4.98 19.28
CA GLU A 44 23.73 4.82 19.64
C GLU A 44 23.23 3.36 19.81
N ASP A 45 24.04 2.37 19.44
CA ASP A 45 23.63 0.95 19.50
C ASP A 45 23.66 0.32 20.91
N ALA A 46 24.20 1.00 21.93
CA ALA A 46 24.42 0.41 23.25
C ALA A 46 23.20 0.47 24.21
N ASN A 47 22.15 1.26 23.91
CA ASN A 47 21.01 1.49 24.81
C ASN A 47 19.63 1.13 24.22
N SER A 48 19.54 0.43 23.10
CA SER A 48 18.26 0.04 22.55
C SER A 48 17.75 -1.25 23.22
N GLU A 49 16.73 -1.15 24.08
CA GLU A 49 16.00 -2.32 24.59
C GLU A 49 15.71 -3.31 23.48
N PRO A 50 15.94 -4.61 23.67
CA PRO A 50 15.69 -5.62 22.64
C PRO A 50 14.20 -5.60 22.22
N LEU A 51 13.94 -5.71 20.91
CA LEU A 51 12.58 -5.81 20.38
C LEU A 51 11.87 -7.01 21.03
N ASP A 52 10.70 -6.78 21.61
CA ASP A 52 9.90 -7.86 22.22
C ASP A 52 9.47 -8.88 21.16
N ARG A 53 10.20 -9.99 21.07
CA ARG A 53 9.96 -11.05 20.08
C ARG A 53 8.58 -11.69 20.23
N LEU A 54 8.10 -11.85 21.46
CA LEU A 54 6.76 -12.42 21.72
C LEU A 54 5.66 -11.46 21.28
N GLY A 55 5.80 -10.17 21.58
CA GLY A 55 4.87 -9.15 21.12
C GLY A 55 4.79 -9.07 19.60
N VAL A 56 5.93 -9.16 18.91
CA VAL A 56 5.96 -9.21 17.44
C VAL A 56 5.29 -10.48 16.90
N CYS A 57 5.49 -11.62 17.55
CA CYS A 57 4.81 -12.86 17.19
C CYS A 57 3.28 -12.73 17.33
N PHE A 58 2.81 -12.09 18.40
CA PHE A 58 1.38 -11.83 18.61
C PHE A 58 0.81 -10.88 17.56
N LEU A 59 1.53 -9.83 17.22
CA LEU A 59 1.15 -8.91 16.15
C LEU A 59 1.08 -9.63 14.80
N ALA A 60 2.08 -10.46 14.47
CA ALA A 60 2.10 -11.24 13.24
C ALA A 60 0.93 -12.24 13.17
N LEU A 61 0.60 -12.92 14.28
CA LEU A 61 -0.50 -13.89 14.33
C LEU A 61 -1.87 -13.22 14.15
N GLN A 62 -2.06 -12.04 14.75
CA GLN A 62 -3.26 -11.21 14.52
C GLN A 62 -3.36 -10.85 13.03
N HIS A 63 -2.23 -10.44 12.41
CA HIS A 63 -2.19 -10.06 11.01
C HIS A 63 -2.44 -11.26 10.06
N VAL A 64 -1.95 -12.46 10.40
CA VAL A 64 -2.26 -13.70 9.65
C VAL A 64 -3.76 -13.94 9.60
N SER A 65 -4.46 -13.86 10.74
CA SER A 65 -5.90 -14.07 10.80
C SER A 65 -6.67 -13.05 9.96
N SER A 66 -6.32 -11.78 10.12
CA SER A 66 -6.98 -10.67 9.41
C SER A 66 -6.73 -10.73 7.89
N SER A 67 -5.47 -10.87 7.49
CA SER A 67 -5.05 -10.93 6.09
C SER A 67 -5.62 -12.16 5.37
N PHE A 68 -5.53 -13.36 5.99
CA PHE A 68 -6.10 -14.58 5.40
C PHE A 68 -7.61 -14.48 5.21
N GLY A 69 -8.35 -14.02 6.23
CA GLY A 69 -9.80 -13.87 6.16
C GLY A 69 -10.23 -12.89 5.08
N TYR A 70 -9.55 -11.74 4.96
CA TYR A 70 -9.80 -10.76 3.91
C TYR A 70 -9.52 -11.33 2.51
N ARG A 71 -8.37 -11.97 2.28
CA ARG A 71 -7.99 -12.57 1.00
C ARG A 71 -8.92 -13.72 0.60
N ALA A 72 -9.42 -14.49 1.57
CA ALA A 72 -10.41 -15.53 1.30
C ALA A 72 -11.73 -14.94 0.78
N ALA A 73 -12.23 -13.88 1.41
CA ALA A 73 -13.44 -13.18 0.96
C ALA A 73 -13.24 -12.48 -0.40
N GLU A 74 -12.10 -11.80 -0.59
CA GLU A 74 -11.72 -11.14 -1.84
C GLU A 74 -11.72 -12.09 -3.04
N PHE A 75 -11.30 -13.34 -2.83
CA PHE A 75 -11.32 -14.37 -3.86
C PHE A 75 -12.70 -15.07 -3.99
N ALA A 76 -13.35 -15.37 -2.87
CA ALA A 76 -14.60 -16.13 -2.86
C ALA A 76 -15.76 -15.37 -3.52
N PHE A 77 -15.88 -14.06 -3.30
CA PHE A 77 -17.03 -13.29 -3.78
C PHE A 77 -17.09 -13.19 -5.30
N PRO A 78 -16.04 -12.83 -6.03
CA PRO A 78 -16.03 -12.91 -7.49
C PRO A 78 -16.27 -14.33 -8.01
N LEU A 79 -15.71 -15.36 -7.36
CA LEU A 79 -15.90 -16.75 -7.73
C LEU A 79 -17.38 -17.17 -7.60
N TYR A 80 -18.06 -16.77 -6.52
CA TYR A 80 -19.48 -17.04 -6.30
C TYR A 80 -20.38 -16.29 -7.31
N PHE A 81 -20.02 -15.06 -7.69
CA PHE A 81 -20.74 -14.35 -8.74
C PHE A 81 -20.59 -15.03 -10.10
N VAL A 82 -19.40 -15.55 -10.45
CA VAL A 82 -19.21 -16.31 -11.71
C VAL A 82 -20.04 -17.58 -11.72
N GLU A 83 -20.19 -18.27 -10.59
CA GLU A 83 -21.02 -19.47 -10.48
C GLU A 83 -22.52 -19.16 -10.57
N LEU A 84 -22.97 -18.08 -9.95
CA LEU A 84 -24.38 -17.68 -9.95
C LEU A 84 -24.82 -17.06 -11.29
N PHE A 85 -23.97 -16.27 -11.92
CA PHE A 85 -24.29 -15.57 -13.18
C PHE A 85 -23.51 -16.19 -14.35
N THR A 86 -23.78 -17.46 -14.67
CA THR A 86 -23.04 -18.25 -15.67
C THR A 86 -23.02 -17.66 -17.07
N GLN A 87 -24.02 -16.85 -17.44
CA GLN A 87 -24.16 -16.22 -18.75
C GLN A 87 -23.36 -14.92 -18.89
N SER A 88 -22.82 -14.36 -17.79
CA SER A 88 -22.17 -13.06 -17.81
C SER A 88 -21.12 -12.89 -16.72
N LEU A 89 -19.93 -12.46 -17.11
CA LEU A 89 -18.88 -12.04 -16.18
C LEU A 89 -19.11 -10.62 -15.61
N LEU A 90 -20.16 -9.93 -16.11
CA LEU A 90 -20.46 -8.55 -15.72
C LEU A 90 -20.60 -8.35 -14.21
N PRO A 91 -21.33 -9.21 -13.45
CA PRO A 91 -21.45 -9.01 -12.00
C PRO A 91 -20.12 -9.08 -11.27
N ALA A 92 -19.26 -10.04 -11.57
CA ALA A 92 -17.94 -10.16 -10.95
C ALA A 92 -17.04 -8.95 -11.26
N SER A 93 -17.05 -8.49 -12.53
CA SER A 93 -16.28 -7.32 -12.97
C SER A 93 -16.81 -6.02 -12.35
N LEU A 94 -18.14 -5.86 -12.28
CA LEU A 94 -18.77 -4.67 -11.70
C LEU A 94 -18.54 -4.61 -10.19
N TYR A 95 -18.58 -5.76 -9.50
CA TYR A 95 -18.20 -5.84 -8.08
C TYR A 95 -16.76 -5.34 -7.86
N GLY A 96 -15.78 -5.86 -8.61
CA GLY A 96 -14.38 -5.43 -8.53
C GLY A 96 -14.21 -3.94 -8.84
N PHE A 97 -14.87 -3.44 -9.88
CA PHE A 97 -14.84 -2.03 -10.25
C PHE A 97 -15.39 -1.13 -9.14
N CYS A 98 -16.57 -1.43 -8.61
CA CYS A 98 -17.22 -0.62 -7.56
C CYS A 98 -16.40 -0.60 -6.26
N THR A 99 -15.85 -1.74 -5.84
CA THR A 99 -15.04 -1.84 -4.63
C THR A 99 -13.73 -1.07 -4.77
N THR A 100 -13.04 -1.19 -5.91
CA THR A 100 -11.80 -0.44 -6.20
C THR A 100 -12.09 1.07 -6.31
N ALA A 101 -13.16 1.48 -7.00
CA ALA A 101 -13.56 2.88 -7.08
C ALA A 101 -13.89 3.46 -5.70
N GLY A 102 -14.59 2.71 -4.84
CA GLY A 102 -14.85 3.07 -3.45
C GLY A 102 -13.56 3.29 -2.67
N ALA A 103 -12.58 2.40 -2.83
CA ALA A 103 -11.28 2.56 -2.20
C ALA A 103 -10.56 3.84 -2.67
N ILE A 104 -10.56 4.15 -3.97
CA ILE A 104 -9.94 5.37 -4.51
C ILE A 104 -10.55 6.62 -3.88
N ILE A 105 -11.88 6.69 -3.81
CA ILE A 105 -12.60 7.89 -3.36
C ILE A 105 -12.46 8.10 -1.85
N PHE A 106 -12.54 7.02 -1.05
CA PHE A 106 -12.73 7.15 0.39
C PHE A 106 -11.51 6.76 1.24
N SER A 107 -10.40 6.25 0.67
CA SER A 107 -9.21 5.85 1.46
C SER A 107 -8.64 6.99 2.32
N GLY A 108 -8.55 8.21 1.78
CA GLY A 108 -8.12 9.38 2.54
C GLY A 108 -9.02 9.69 3.73
N SER A 109 -10.36 9.55 3.53
CA SER A 109 -11.35 9.78 4.59
C SER A 109 -11.25 8.75 5.71
N VAL A 110 -10.96 7.49 5.38
CA VAL A 110 -10.70 6.42 6.36
C VAL A 110 -9.46 6.76 7.20
N GLY A 111 -8.40 7.27 6.56
CA GLY A 111 -7.21 7.77 7.27
C GLY A 111 -7.53 8.88 8.28
N HIS A 112 -8.41 9.83 7.90
CA HIS A 112 -8.86 10.87 8.83
C HIS A 112 -9.60 10.34 10.07
N ILE A 113 -10.36 9.26 9.92
CA ILE A 113 -11.02 8.62 11.07
C ILE A 113 -9.97 8.08 12.04
N LEU A 114 -8.85 7.57 11.54
CA LEU A 114 -7.74 7.07 12.37
C LEU A 114 -6.93 8.19 13.03
N ASP A 115 -6.84 9.38 12.39
CA ASP A 115 -6.14 10.55 12.95
C ASP A 115 -6.90 11.17 14.15
N GLY A 116 -8.17 10.84 14.33
CA GLY A 116 -8.97 11.24 15.48
C GLY A 116 -9.63 12.63 15.38
N PRO A 117 -10.49 12.98 16.33
CA PRO A 117 -11.19 14.25 16.34
C PRO A 117 -10.24 15.40 16.71
N THR A 118 -10.37 16.50 15.97
CA THR A 118 -9.63 17.75 16.24
C THR A 118 -9.98 18.30 17.64
N LYS A 119 -9.02 18.93 18.30
CA LYS A 119 -9.00 19.43 19.71
C LYS A 119 -10.29 20.04 20.30
N ARG A 120 -11.26 20.47 19.52
CA ARG A 120 -12.46 21.14 20.02
C ARG A 120 -13.45 20.20 20.72
N ALA A 121 -13.52 18.94 20.26
CA ALA A 121 -14.33 17.94 20.96
C ALA A 121 -13.68 17.52 22.30
N GLN A 122 -12.36 17.69 22.41
CA GLN A 122 -11.59 17.43 23.63
C GLN A 122 -11.65 18.59 24.61
N SER A 123 -11.60 19.85 24.15
CA SER A 123 -11.70 21.05 25.00
C SER A 123 -13.06 21.13 25.70
N ALA A 124 -14.15 20.79 25.01
CA ALA A 124 -15.48 20.74 25.62
C ALA A 124 -15.64 19.64 26.69
N ARG A 125 -14.75 18.64 26.71
CA ARG A 125 -14.69 17.58 27.74
C ARG A 125 -13.63 17.87 28.83
N ALA A 126 -12.65 18.75 28.55
CA ALA A 126 -11.56 19.08 29.48
C ALA A 126 -12.00 20.02 30.62
N ASP A 127 -13.14 20.69 30.48
CA ASP A 127 -13.72 21.55 31.52
C ASP A 127 -14.23 20.76 32.75
N ASP A 128 -14.25 19.43 32.64
CA ASP A 128 -14.75 18.52 33.70
C ASP A 128 -13.64 17.92 34.60
N GLY A 129 -12.47 18.57 34.63
CA GLY A 129 -11.47 18.48 35.71
C GLY A 129 -10.87 17.10 36.08
N SER A 130 -10.97 16.07 35.26
CA SER A 130 -10.52 14.72 35.67
C SER A 130 -9.30 14.21 34.90
N SER A 131 -8.31 13.74 35.66
CA SER A 131 -7.13 12.98 35.21
C SER A 131 -7.46 11.67 34.43
N THR A 132 -8.72 11.32 34.31
CA THR A 132 -9.27 10.22 33.50
C THR A 132 -9.21 10.51 31.99
N LEU A 133 -9.04 11.77 31.57
CA LEU A 133 -9.03 12.19 30.16
C LEU A 133 -7.80 11.71 29.38
N ALA A 134 -6.62 11.66 30.01
CA ALA A 134 -5.42 11.14 29.39
C ALA A 134 -5.56 9.64 29.04
N ARG A 135 -6.25 8.88 29.90
CA ARG A 135 -6.50 7.44 29.73
C ARG A 135 -7.59 7.14 28.69
N ALA A 136 -8.52 8.06 28.49
CA ALA A 136 -9.59 7.92 27.48
C ALA A 136 -9.09 8.18 26.04
N ASP A 137 -8.09 9.02 25.90
CA ASP A 137 -7.50 9.38 24.58
C ASP A 137 -6.54 8.31 24.08
N ASP A 138 -5.79 7.66 24.98
CA ASP A 138 -4.87 6.56 24.67
C ASP A 138 -5.58 5.36 24.01
N SER A 139 -6.88 5.22 24.22
CA SER A 139 -7.69 4.11 23.68
C SER A 139 -8.45 4.46 22.39
N TYR A 140 -8.34 5.69 21.84
CA TYR A 140 -9.14 6.08 20.65
C TYR A 140 -8.77 5.24 19.42
N GLN A 141 -7.52 5.22 19.02
CA GLN A 141 -7.08 4.44 17.84
C GLN A 141 -7.36 2.95 18.02
N MET A 142 -7.10 2.42 19.22
CA MET A 142 -7.43 1.04 19.54
C MET A 142 -8.93 0.77 19.34
N ARG A 143 -9.80 1.65 19.81
CA ARG A 143 -11.26 1.51 19.63
C ARG A 143 -11.66 1.61 18.17
N VAL A 144 -11.08 2.55 17.41
CA VAL A 144 -11.36 2.71 15.99
C VAL A 144 -10.94 1.47 15.20
N ILE A 145 -9.72 0.97 15.38
CA ILE A 145 -9.21 -0.23 14.70
C ILE A 145 -10.07 -1.45 15.09
N ARG A 146 -10.38 -1.62 16.37
CA ARG A 146 -11.24 -2.71 16.86
C ARG A 146 -12.63 -2.66 16.24
N ASN A 147 -13.24 -1.48 16.16
CA ASN A 147 -14.54 -1.30 15.54
C ASN A 147 -14.46 -1.56 14.03
N MET A 148 -13.40 -1.14 13.33
CA MET A 148 -13.19 -1.43 11.90
C MET A 148 -13.09 -2.93 11.65
N ILE A 149 -12.35 -3.68 12.49
CA ILE A 149 -12.26 -5.15 12.40
C ILE A 149 -13.65 -5.77 12.57
N LEU A 150 -14.41 -5.39 13.59
CA LEU A 150 -15.74 -5.93 13.84
C LEU A 150 -16.72 -5.61 12.71
N ILE A 151 -16.72 -4.37 12.25
CA ILE A 151 -17.55 -3.96 11.10
C ILE A 151 -17.17 -4.76 9.87
N GLN A 152 -15.87 -4.93 9.57
CA GLN A 152 -15.41 -5.74 8.45
C GLN A 152 -15.92 -7.18 8.55
N LYS A 153 -15.78 -7.82 9.72
CA LYS A 153 -16.24 -9.20 9.94
C LYS A 153 -17.75 -9.34 9.81
N LEU A 154 -18.51 -8.35 10.28
CA LEU A 154 -19.96 -8.29 10.13
C LEU A 154 -20.36 -8.16 8.64
N LEU A 155 -19.72 -7.23 7.91
CA LEU A 155 -19.99 -7.01 6.49
C LEU A 155 -19.66 -8.27 5.65
N VAL A 156 -18.54 -8.94 5.95
CA VAL A 156 -18.15 -10.21 5.32
C VAL A 156 -19.18 -11.30 5.62
N GLY A 157 -19.62 -11.41 6.88
CA GLY A 157 -20.64 -12.38 7.28
C GLY A 157 -21.97 -12.14 6.58
N LEU A 158 -22.42 -10.89 6.50
CA LEU A 158 -23.65 -10.50 5.77
C LEU A 158 -23.52 -10.80 4.27
N SER A 159 -22.37 -10.59 3.66
CA SER A 159 -22.12 -10.90 2.25
C SER A 159 -22.21 -12.42 1.99
N TYR A 160 -21.58 -13.25 2.83
CA TYR A 160 -21.74 -14.70 2.74
C TYR A 160 -23.20 -15.13 2.96
N GLY A 161 -23.93 -14.47 3.88
CA GLY A 161 -25.37 -14.68 4.08
C GLY A 161 -26.18 -14.35 2.82
N GLY A 162 -25.85 -13.27 2.12
CA GLY A 162 -26.44 -12.91 0.83
C GLY A 162 -26.19 -13.98 -0.24
N PHE A 163 -24.98 -14.48 -0.37
CA PHE A 163 -24.64 -15.59 -1.27
C PHE A 163 -25.39 -16.87 -0.90
N LEU A 164 -25.49 -17.21 0.39
CA LEU A 164 -26.26 -18.38 0.84
C LEU A 164 -27.73 -18.29 0.44
N ILE A 165 -28.34 -17.11 0.58
CA ILE A 165 -29.74 -16.91 0.13
C ILE A 165 -29.84 -17.15 -1.38
N MET A 166 -28.88 -16.68 -2.19
CA MET A 166 -28.88 -16.89 -3.63
C MET A 166 -28.67 -18.36 -4.00
N PHE A 167 -27.82 -19.11 -3.30
CA PHE A 167 -27.58 -20.53 -3.58
C PHE A 167 -28.71 -21.45 -3.09
N LEU A 168 -29.29 -21.17 -1.92
CA LEU A 168 -30.26 -22.06 -1.28
C LEU A 168 -31.70 -21.88 -1.79
N LYS A 169 -32.00 -20.73 -2.42
CA LYS A 169 -33.33 -20.51 -3.03
C LYS A 169 -33.30 -20.86 -4.52
N PRO A 170 -33.85 -22.02 -4.94
CA PRO A 170 -33.75 -22.51 -6.33
C PRO A 170 -34.20 -21.50 -7.37
N GLY A 171 -35.32 -20.80 -7.13
CA GLY A 171 -35.83 -19.79 -8.06
C GLY A 171 -34.89 -18.59 -8.25
N LEU A 172 -34.11 -18.19 -7.23
CA LEU A 172 -33.15 -17.11 -7.35
C LEU A 172 -31.89 -17.54 -8.11
N ALA A 173 -31.43 -18.76 -7.89
CA ALA A 173 -30.30 -19.32 -8.61
C ALA A 173 -30.62 -19.46 -10.11
N GLU A 174 -31.78 -19.99 -10.44
CA GLU A 174 -32.25 -20.13 -11.82
C GLU A 174 -32.45 -18.77 -12.51
N GLU A 175 -33.09 -17.80 -11.84
CA GLU A 175 -33.23 -16.43 -12.35
C GLU A 175 -31.90 -15.77 -12.65
N ALA A 176 -30.87 -15.99 -11.80
CA ALA A 176 -29.53 -15.48 -11.99
C ALA A 176 -28.83 -16.17 -13.17
N GLN A 177 -28.95 -17.50 -13.28
CA GLN A 177 -28.28 -18.31 -14.31
C GLN A 177 -28.86 -18.07 -15.72
N TYR A 178 -30.19 -18.01 -15.84
CA TYR A 178 -30.86 -17.87 -17.15
C TYR A 178 -31.05 -16.42 -17.59
N GLY A 179 -30.55 -15.43 -16.84
CA GLY A 179 -30.61 -14.01 -17.23
C GLY A 179 -32.05 -13.49 -17.37
N GLN A 180 -33.01 -14.11 -16.69
CA GLN A 180 -34.40 -13.61 -16.71
C GLN A 180 -34.42 -12.17 -16.18
N ALA A 181 -35.33 -11.34 -16.69
CA ALA A 181 -35.47 -9.93 -16.31
C ALA A 181 -36.03 -9.74 -14.88
N SER A 182 -35.58 -10.57 -13.93
CA SER A 182 -35.93 -10.51 -12.53
C SER A 182 -35.02 -9.53 -11.78
N ALA A 183 -35.63 -8.62 -11.02
CA ALA A 183 -34.89 -7.67 -10.19
C ALA A 183 -34.26 -8.32 -8.93
N ARG A 184 -34.72 -9.49 -8.51
CA ARG A 184 -34.34 -10.11 -7.23
C ARG A 184 -32.86 -10.46 -7.12
N PRO A 185 -32.20 -11.16 -8.08
CA PRO A 185 -30.78 -11.43 -8.03
C PRO A 185 -29.95 -10.15 -8.07
N TRP A 186 -30.40 -9.14 -8.83
CA TRP A 186 -29.69 -7.85 -8.93
C TRP A 186 -29.78 -7.00 -7.67
N ILE A 187 -30.88 -7.10 -6.91
CA ILE A 187 -30.99 -6.45 -5.58
C ILE A 187 -29.97 -7.06 -4.62
N LEU A 188 -29.88 -8.39 -4.55
CA LEU A 188 -28.87 -9.07 -3.71
C LEU A 188 -27.45 -8.79 -4.17
N PHE A 189 -27.19 -8.80 -5.48
CA PHE A 189 -25.92 -8.40 -6.06
C PHE A 189 -25.53 -6.98 -5.63
N THR A 190 -26.45 -6.02 -5.75
CA THR A 190 -26.21 -4.62 -5.35
C THR A 190 -25.93 -4.51 -3.86
N ALA A 191 -26.69 -5.21 -3.02
CA ALA A 191 -26.47 -5.24 -1.58
C ALA A 191 -25.08 -5.79 -1.24
N ILE A 192 -24.69 -6.95 -1.81
CA ILE A 192 -23.35 -7.54 -1.59
C ILE A 192 -22.25 -6.60 -2.10
N THR A 193 -22.47 -5.90 -3.21
CA THR A 193 -21.49 -4.93 -3.75
C THR A 193 -21.31 -3.74 -2.81
N ILE A 194 -22.38 -3.20 -2.24
CA ILE A 194 -22.30 -2.12 -1.23
C ILE A 194 -21.56 -2.60 0.02
N LEU A 195 -21.86 -3.81 0.51
CA LEU A 195 -21.15 -4.43 1.62
C LEU A 195 -19.66 -4.61 1.27
N GLY A 196 -19.34 -5.02 0.04
CA GLY A 196 -17.98 -5.15 -0.48
C GLY A 196 -17.21 -3.83 -0.46
N CYS A 197 -17.83 -2.71 -0.82
CA CYS A 197 -17.23 -1.38 -0.67
C CYS A 197 -16.90 -1.07 0.80
N GLY A 198 -17.77 -1.42 1.73
CA GLY A 198 -17.51 -1.29 3.16
C GLY A 198 -16.36 -2.18 3.64
N ILE A 199 -16.27 -3.41 3.15
CA ILE A 199 -15.20 -4.36 3.50
C ILE A 199 -13.83 -3.81 3.09
N ILE A 200 -13.68 -3.32 1.86
CA ILE A 200 -12.40 -2.78 1.39
C ILE A 200 -12.00 -1.51 2.15
N LEU A 201 -12.95 -0.65 2.50
CA LEU A 201 -12.68 0.55 3.30
C LEU A 201 -12.23 0.20 4.72
N CYS A 202 -12.87 -0.77 5.37
CA CYS A 202 -12.41 -1.28 6.66
C CYS A 202 -11.01 -1.89 6.54
N ASN A 203 -10.72 -2.65 5.47
CA ASN A 203 -9.39 -3.22 5.23
C ASN A 203 -8.32 -2.14 5.06
N VAL A 204 -8.61 -1.06 4.32
CA VAL A 204 -7.71 0.11 4.21
C VAL A 204 -7.43 0.71 5.59
N GLY A 205 -8.47 0.87 6.42
CA GLY A 205 -8.32 1.41 7.76
C GLY A 205 -7.48 0.50 8.68
N ILE A 206 -7.70 -0.79 8.63
CA ILE A 206 -6.92 -1.79 9.39
C ILE A 206 -5.46 -1.79 8.94
N SER A 207 -5.20 -1.77 7.64
CA SER A 207 -3.85 -1.73 7.08
C SER A 207 -3.13 -0.43 7.45
N VAL A 208 -3.77 0.74 7.31
CA VAL A 208 -3.19 2.02 7.74
C VAL A 208 -2.94 2.04 9.25
N GLY A 209 -3.88 1.54 10.06
CA GLY A 209 -3.76 1.55 11.52
C GLY A 209 -2.72 0.57 12.04
N ILE A 210 -2.76 -0.69 11.62
CA ILE A 210 -1.88 -1.75 12.15
C ILE A 210 -0.56 -1.80 11.40
N GLU A 211 -0.59 -2.02 10.09
CA GLU A 211 0.64 -2.27 9.31
C GLU A 211 1.52 -1.02 9.16
N ARG A 212 0.93 0.17 9.21
CA ARG A 212 1.68 1.42 9.02
C ARG A 212 1.85 2.20 10.31
N ALA A 213 0.75 2.55 11.01
CA ALA A 213 0.85 3.39 12.19
C ALA A 213 1.41 2.62 13.40
N TRP A 214 0.87 1.45 13.76
CA TRP A 214 1.37 0.68 14.90
C TRP A 214 2.78 0.17 14.69
N VAL A 215 3.10 -0.34 13.48
CA VAL A 215 4.45 -0.81 13.16
C VAL A 215 5.49 0.31 13.31
N THR A 216 5.17 1.54 12.89
CA THR A 216 6.05 2.70 13.07
C THR A 216 6.27 3.03 14.55
N LEU A 217 5.20 3.00 15.37
CA LEU A 217 5.28 3.24 16.82
C LEU A 217 6.10 2.17 17.55
N ILE A 218 5.89 0.90 17.21
CA ILE A 218 6.62 -0.23 17.80
C ILE A 218 8.11 -0.16 17.43
N ALA A 219 8.43 0.32 16.23
CA ALA A 219 9.80 0.50 15.77
C ALA A 219 10.56 1.61 16.52
N ARG A 220 9.87 2.56 17.21
CA ARG A 220 10.46 3.66 17.99
C ARG A 220 11.51 4.46 17.20
N SER A 221 11.22 4.82 15.95
CA SER A 221 12.13 5.55 15.03
C SER A 221 13.40 4.77 14.62
N ASP A 222 13.58 3.52 15.07
CA ASP A 222 14.67 2.65 14.63
C ASP A 222 14.38 2.10 13.23
N SER A 223 15.14 2.55 12.25
CA SER A 223 15.01 2.15 10.86
C SER A 223 15.19 0.64 10.63
N ARG A 224 16.09 -0.01 11.38
CA ARG A 224 16.33 -1.47 11.25
C ARG A 224 15.14 -2.27 11.77
N ARG A 225 14.55 -1.84 12.90
CA ARG A 225 13.34 -2.46 13.47
C ARG A 225 12.15 -2.27 12.54
N LEU A 226 11.95 -1.06 12.01
CA LEU A 226 10.88 -0.75 11.06
C LEU A 226 10.93 -1.66 9.83
N ILE A 227 12.10 -1.81 9.22
CA ILE A 227 12.31 -2.70 8.07
C ILE A 227 11.99 -4.15 8.42
N LYS A 228 12.44 -4.64 9.59
CA LYS A 228 12.15 -6.01 10.05
C LYS A 228 10.66 -6.25 10.25
N LEU A 229 9.96 -5.32 10.89
CA LEU A 229 8.51 -5.44 11.14
C LEU A 229 7.73 -5.40 9.82
N ASN A 230 8.02 -4.44 8.94
CA ASN A 230 7.41 -4.36 7.62
C ASN A 230 7.64 -5.65 6.80
N ALA A 231 8.86 -6.22 6.87
CA ALA A 231 9.17 -7.48 6.19
C ALA A 231 8.35 -8.65 6.75
N ILE A 232 8.10 -8.72 8.07
CA ILE A 232 7.24 -9.74 8.68
C ILE A 232 5.81 -9.59 8.18
N MET A 233 5.23 -8.37 8.25
CA MET A 233 3.87 -8.10 7.77
C MET A 233 3.73 -8.48 6.29
N ARG A 234 4.68 -8.08 5.45
CA ARG A 234 4.65 -8.37 4.01
C ARG A 234 4.76 -9.86 3.70
N ARG A 235 5.55 -10.63 4.46
CA ARG A 235 5.61 -12.09 4.31
C ARG A 235 4.28 -12.74 4.64
N VAL A 236 3.61 -12.27 5.68
CA VAL A 236 2.25 -12.74 6.04
C VAL A 236 1.27 -12.44 4.90
N ASP A 237 1.29 -11.23 4.33
CA ASP A 237 0.44 -10.87 3.20
C ASP A 237 0.67 -11.75 1.96
N LEU A 238 1.94 -11.97 1.61
CA LEU A 238 2.29 -12.82 0.46
C LEU A 238 1.84 -14.28 0.66
N CYS A 239 2.05 -14.83 1.85
CA CYS A 239 1.57 -16.16 2.20
C CYS A 239 0.03 -16.22 2.15
N SER A 240 -0.65 -15.24 2.73
CA SER A 240 -2.12 -15.18 2.72
C SER A 240 -2.68 -15.04 1.30
N ASN A 241 -2.04 -14.24 0.45
CA ASN A 241 -2.45 -14.04 -0.95
C ASN A 241 -2.27 -15.31 -1.81
N LEU A 242 -1.41 -16.23 -1.41
CA LEU A 242 -1.29 -17.55 -2.06
C LEU A 242 -2.25 -18.56 -1.45
N LEU A 243 -2.24 -18.70 -0.12
CA LEU A 243 -2.91 -19.80 0.58
C LEU A 243 -4.42 -19.63 0.64
N ALA A 244 -4.92 -18.39 0.77
CA ALA A 244 -6.36 -18.16 0.91
C ALA A 244 -7.15 -18.51 -0.38
N PRO A 245 -6.77 -18.10 -1.60
CA PRO A 245 -7.40 -18.56 -2.83
C PRO A 245 -7.32 -20.07 -3.03
N LEU A 246 -6.18 -20.71 -2.71
CA LEU A 246 -6.02 -22.17 -2.79
C LEU A 246 -6.99 -22.87 -1.82
N PHE A 247 -7.09 -22.40 -0.59
CA PHE A 247 -8.02 -22.93 0.40
C PHE A 247 -9.47 -22.81 -0.06
N VAL A 248 -9.88 -21.63 -0.55
CA VAL A 248 -11.25 -21.42 -1.06
C VAL A 248 -11.53 -22.30 -2.26
N SER A 249 -10.60 -22.40 -3.23
CA SER A 249 -10.79 -23.26 -4.41
C SER A 249 -10.90 -24.75 -4.04
N LEU A 250 -10.05 -25.23 -3.11
CA LEU A 250 -10.14 -26.59 -2.60
C LEU A 250 -11.46 -26.82 -1.87
N LEU A 251 -11.87 -25.88 -1.03
CA LEU A 251 -13.13 -25.98 -0.28
C LEU A 251 -14.33 -26.06 -1.21
N THR A 252 -14.41 -25.14 -2.21
CA THR A 252 -15.52 -25.15 -3.18
C THR A 252 -15.56 -26.41 -4.02
N SER A 253 -14.40 -26.98 -4.40
CA SER A 253 -14.34 -28.21 -5.20
C SER A 253 -14.72 -29.46 -4.41
N VAL A 254 -14.46 -29.51 -3.09
CA VAL A 254 -14.76 -30.68 -2.25
C VAL A 254 -16.19 -30.66 -1.72
N VAL A 255 -16.66 -29.51 -1.23
CA VAL A 255 -17.97 -29.45 -0.53
C VAL A 255 -19.04 -28.65 -1.29
N GLY A 256 -18.70 -28.11 -2.45
CA GLY A 256 -19.58 -27.25 -3.26
C GLY A 256 -19.74 -25.81 -2.72
N TYR A 257 -20.33 -24.95 -3.54
CA TYR A 257 -20.41 -23.50 -3.25
C TYR A 257 -21.28 -23.16 -2.02
N PRO A 258 -22.50 -23.70 -1.85
CA PRO A 258 -23.33 -23.35 -0.68
C PRO A 258 -22.65 -23.75 0.65
N THR A 259 -22.13 -24.98 0.72
CA THR A 259 -21.45 -25.46 1.94
C THR A 259 -20.16 -24.70 2.19
N SER A 260 -19.42 -24.36 1.14
CA SER A 260 -18.20 -23.52 1.30
C SER A 260 -18.52 -22.16 1.90
N ALA A 261 -19.64 -21.52 1.54
CA ALA A 261 -20.06 -20.26 2.13
C ALA A 261 -20.40 -20.41 3.63
N ILE A 262 -21.03 -21.52 4.03
CA ILE A 262 -21.29 -21.82 5.46
C ILE A 262 -19.97 -21.98 6.23
N VAL A 263 -19.02 -22.72 5.69
CA VAL A 263 -17.70 -22.90 6.33
C VAL A 263 -16.97 -21.57 6.45
N LEU A 264 -16.94 -20.76 5.38
CA LEU A 264 -16.23 -19.48 5.37
C LEU A 264 -16.87 -18.46 6.33
N VAL A 265 -18.21 -18.41 6.44
CA VAL A 265 -18.85 -17.53 7.44
C VAL A 265 -18.56 -18.00 8.86
N SER A 266 -18.48 -19.31 9.10
CA SER A 266 -18.14 -19.87 10.41
C SER A 266 -16.68 -19.52 10.80
N ILE A 267 -15.76 -19.68 9.88
CA ILE A 267 -14.34 -19.26 10.06
C ILE A 267 -14.27 -17.75 10.31
N ASN A 268 -15.01 -16.93 9.56
CA ASN A 268 -15.06 -15.49 9.75
C ASN A 268 -15.59 -15.11 11.15
N GLY A 269 -16.62 -15.79 11.64
CA GLY A 269 -17.15 -15.60 12.99
C GLY A 269 -16.15 -15.97 14.07
N ALA A 270 -15.49 -17.12 13.95
CA ALA A 270 -14.44 -17.55 14.87
C ALA A 270 -13.24 -16.57 14.85
N SER A 271 -12.82 -16.11 13.67
CA SER A 271 -11.74 -15.14 13.54
C SER A 271 -12.10 -13.76 14.13
N ALA A 272 -13.38 -13.36 14.10
CA ALA A 272 -13.82 -12.12 14.74
C ALA A 272 -13.59 -12.15 16.27
N VAL A 273 -13.96 -13.26 16.92
CA VAL A 273 -13.72 -13.46 18.36
C VAL A 273 -12.22 -13.51 18.66
N PHE A 274 -11.47 -14.27 17.86
CA PHE A 274 -10.02 -14.36 17.99
C PHE A 274 -9.36 -12.98 17.85
N GLU A 275 -9.64 -12.24 16.79
CA GLU A 275 -9.00 -10.94 16.54
C GLU A 275 -9.39 -9.89 17.59
N TRP A 276 -10.61 -9.93 18.11
CA TRP A 276 -11.04 -9.08 19.22
C TRP A 276 -10.17 -9.26 20.46
N ILE A 277 -9.98 -10.51 20.90
CA ILE A 277 -9.20 -10.84 22.10
C ILE A 277 -7.71 -10.55 21.84
N TRP A 278 -7.21 -10.96 20.67
CA TRP A 278 -5.79 -10.89 20.32
C TRP A 278 -5.29 -9.46 20.16
N LEU A 279 -6.12 -8.58 19.60
CA LEU A 279 -5.81 -7.16 19.47
C LEU A 279 -5.56 -6.49 20.83
N GLU A 280 -6.37 -6.84 21.83
CA GLU A 280 -6.19 -6.35 23.22
C GLU A 280 -4.87 -6.85 23.81
N ILE A 281 -4.50 -8.12 23.57
CA ILE A 281 -3.23 -8.70 24.03
C ILE A 281 -2.04 -7.94 23.39
N VAL A 282 -2.09 -7.68 22.08
CA VAL A 282 -1.06 -6.92 21.37
C VAL A 282 -0.95 -5.50 21.92
N PHE A 283 -2.07 -4.81 22.11
CA PHE A 283 -2.08 -3.45 22.64
C PHE A 283 -1.46 -3.35 24.04
N ARG A 284 -1.81 -4.26 24.93
CA ARG A 284 -1.24 -4.31 26.30
C ARG A 284 0.25 -4.64 26.31
N ARG A 285 0.73 -5.38 25.30
CA ARG A 285 2.14 -5.79 25.20
C ARG A 285 3.05 -4.66 24.73
N PHE A 286 2.53 -3.69 24.00
CA PHE A 286 3.26 -2.54 23.47
C PHE A 286 2.78 -1.22 24.08
N PRO A 287 3.33 -0.79 25.25
CA PRO A 287 2.89 0.45 25.93
C PRO A 287 3.07 1.72 25.08
N GLN A 288 3.92 1.65 24.04
CA GLN A 288 4.14 2.75 23.11
C GLN A 288 2.87 3.10 22.31
N LEU A 289 2.00 2.13 22.09
CA LEU A 289 0.75 2.34 21.36
C LEU A 289 -0.21 3.24 22.14
N ALA A 290 -0.08 3.31 23.46
CA ALA A 290 -0.87 4.18 24.32
C ALA A 290 -0.38 5.65 24.34
N LYS A 291 0.89 5.92 23.98
CA LYS A 291 1.51 7.24 24.12
C LYS A 291 1.39 8.14 22.86
N TRP A 292 0.64 7.73 21.87
CA TRP A 292 0.56 8.38 20.56
C TRP A 292 0.14 9.86 20.60
N HIS A 293 -0.80 10.23 21.47
CA HIS A 293 -1.40 11.58 21.48
C HIS A 293 -0.61 12.66 22.23
N GLN A 294 0.47 12.32 22.90
CA GLN A 294 1.24 13.31 23.65
C GLN A 294 2.02 14.29 22.77
N TYR A 295 2.29 13.92 21.51
CA TYR A 295 3.07 14.73 20.57
C TYR A 295 2.23 15.76 19.76
N ASP A 296 0.92 15.56 19.65
CA ASP A 296 0.03 16.39 18.81
C ASP A 296 -0.68 17.53 19.58
N ARG A 297 -0.28 17.78 20.84
CA ARG A 297 -1.05 18.67 21.74
C ARG A 297 -0.86 20.16 21.51
N GLU A 298 0.07 20.58 20.64
CA GLU A 298 0.37 21.97 20.37
C GLU A 298 -0.08 22.38 18.97
N GLU A 299 -0.99 23.34 18.89
CA GLU A 299 -1.41 24.13 17.74
C GLU A 299 -2.47 23.58 16.77
N ASN A 300 -3.74 23.91 17.01
CA ASN A 300 -4.60 24.48 15.95
C ASN A 300 -5.91 25.10 16.48
N PRO A 301 -6.31 26.31 16.03
CA PRO A 301 -7.52 26.98 16.48
C PRO A 301 -8.78 26.39 15.82
N ALA A 302 -9.85 26.39 16.62
CA ALA A 302 -11.15 25.83 16.40
C ALA A 302 -11.89 26.23 15.12
N SER A 303 -12.50 25.27 14.43
CA SER A 303 -13.59 25.55 13.49
C SER A 303 -14.95 25.19 14.09
N ASN A 304 -15.90 26.13 14.03
CA ASN A 304 -17.26 26.02 14.56
C ASN A 304 -18.07 24.93 13.87
N SER A 305 -18.49 23.91 14.61
CA SER A 305 -19.45 22.90 14.17
C SER A 305 -20.87 23.25 14.65
N GLY A 306 -21.49 24.27 14.01
CA GLY A 306 -22.93 24.39 14.00
C GLY A 306 -23.54 23.35 13.05
N GLU A 307 -24.83 23.05 13.17
CA GLU A 307 -25.56 22.15 12.27
C GLU A 307 -25.39 22.59 10.82
N ARG A 308 -24.49 21.89 10.10
CA ARG A 308 -24.22 22.20 8.68
C ARG A 308 -25.10 21.30 7.82
N SER A 309 -25.80 21.91 6.85
CA SER A 309 -26.52 21.23 5.77
C SER A 309 -25.64 20.16 5.12
N LEU A 310 -26.26 19.05 4.63
CA LEU A 310 -25.58 17.97 3.90
C LEU A 310 -24.69 18.51 2.76
N GLY A 311 -25.15 19.52 2.01
CA GLY A 311 -24.37 20.17 0.96
C GLY A 311 -23.10 20.84 1.49
N THR A 312 -23.17 21.50 2.66
CA THR A 312 -22.00 22.11 3.29
C THR A 312 -21.02 21.05 3.80
N ARG A 313 -21.51 19.92 4.31
CA ARG A 313 -20.66 18.80 4.74
C ARG A 313 -19.92 18.18 3.56
N LEU A 314 -20.60 17.91 2.45
CA LEU A 314 -19.99 17.38 1.23
C LEU A 314 -18.96 18.34 0.64
N ARG A 315 -19.28 19.64 0.58
CA ARG A 315 -18.34 20.66 0.11
C ARG A 315 -17.09 20.73 1.01
N THR A 316 -17.27 20.75 2.32
CA THR A 316 -16.13 20.79 3.26
C THR A 316 -15.28 19.52 3.11
N TRP A 317 -15.92 18.35 2.97
CA TRP A 317 -15.22 17.08 2.74
C TRP A 317 -14.40 17.12 1.45
N SER A 318 -14.99 17.54 0.32
CA SER A 318 -14.27 17.61 -0.96
C SER A 318 -13.12 18.62 -0.93
N LEU A 319 -13.30 19.77 -0.28
CA LEU A 319 -12.23 20.75 -0.12
C LEU A 319 -11.09 20.21 0.74
N ASN A 320 -11.39 19.48 1.81
CA ASN A 320 -10.37 18.82 2.63
C ASN A 320 -9.60 17.75 1.83
N GLN A 321 -10.29 16.93 1.02
CA GLN A 321 -9.64 15.96 0.15
C GLN A 321 -8.70 16.64 -0.86
N ILE A 322 -9.16 17.71 -1.50
CA ILE A 322 -8.32 18.48 -2.44
C ILE A 322 -7.10 19.06 -1.72
N HIS A 323 -7.28 19.61 -0.51
CA HIS A 323 -6.18 20.15 0.28
C HIS A 323 -5.16 19.07 0.65
N ASP A 324 -5.62 17.87 1.04
CA ASP A 324 -4.74 16.75 1.37
C ASP A 324 -3.96 16.27 0.15
N TRP A 325 -4.62 16.16 -1.02
CA TRP A 325 -3.93 15.85 -2.27
C TRP A 325 -2.88 16.91 -2.63
N GLN A 326 -3.20 18.21 -2.47
CA GLN A 326 -2.24 19.29 -2.71
C GLN A 326 -1.05 19.22 -1.75
N THR A 327 -1.32 18.97 -0.47
CA THR A 327 -0.27 18.80 0.56
C THR A 327 0.61 17.63 0.22
N PHE A 328 0.02 16.46 -0.08
CA PHE A 328 0.74 15.25 -0.43
C PHE A 328 1.57 15.41 -1.71
N ALA A 329 1.02 16.03 -2.75
CA ALA A 329 1.70 16.27 -4.02
C ALA A 329 2.92 17.21 -3.89
N ARG A 330 2.94 18.10 -2.89
CA ARG A 330 4.08 18.99 -2.62
C ARG A 330 5.21 18.31 -1.86
N MET A 331 4.95 17.18 -1.21
CA MET A 331 5.98 16.44 -0.47
C MET A 331 6.96 15.74 -1.41
N PRO A 332 8.26 15.75 -1.13
CA PRO A 332 9.24 15.04 -1.95
C PRO A 332 8.95 13.54 -2.10
N ILE A 333 8.32 12.93 -1.07
CA ILE A 333 7.95 11.52 -1.04
C ILE A 333 6.88 11.16 -2.07
N PHE A 334 6.10 12.13 -2.57
CA PHE A 334 5.07 11.92 -3.58
C PHE A 334 5.63 11.30 -4.87
N ILE A 335 6.83 11.69 -5.29
CA ILE A 335 7.50 11.13 -6.48
C ILE A 335 7.78 9.63 -6.28
N SER A 336 8.27 9.25 -5.11
CA SER A 336 8.46 7.83 -4.76
C SER A 336 7.13 7.07 -4.69
N THR A 337 6.06 7.72 -4.23
CA THR A 337 4.71 7.15 -4.21
C THR A 337 4.14 6.98 -5.62
N CYS A 338 4.36 7.92 -6.52
CA CYS A 338 4.01 7.76 -7.94
C CYS A 338 4.77 6.59 -8.58
N SER A 339 6.05 6.40 -8.22
CA SER A 339 6.83 5.28 -8.74
C SER A 339 6.24 3.94 -8.31
N ILE A 340 5.91 3.76 -7.04
CA ILE A 340 5.27 2.48 -6.60
C ILE A 340 3.88 2.31 -7.21
N ALA A 341 3.09 3.39 -7.33
CA ALA A 341 1.76 3.32 -7.90
C ALA A 341 1.78 2.89 -9.39
N LEU A 342 2.74 3.37 -10.18
CA LEU A 342 2.92 2.94 -11.57
C LEU A 342 3.20 1.44 -11.70
N LEU A 343 3.79 0.78 -10.69
CA LEU A 343 4.02 -0.66 -10.72
C LEU A 343 2.72 -1.46 -10.65
N TYR A 344 1.64 -0.88 -10.11
CA TYR A 344 0.31 -1.51 -10.09
C TYR A 344 -0.38 -1.51 -11.47
N LEU A 345 0.11 -0.71 -12.44
CA LEU A 345 -0.38 -0.76 -13.83
C LEU A 345 0.12 -2.02 -14.59
N SER A 346 0.72 -2.99 -13.92
CA SER A 346 1.31 -4.14 -14.58
C SER A 346 0.31 -5.27 -14.81
N VAL A 347 0.09 -5.66 -16.08
CA VAL A 347 -0.66 -6.87 -16.47
C VAL A 347 0.21 -8.13 -16.41
N LEU A 348 1.53 -8.02 -16.18
CA LEU A 348 2.47 -9.14 -16.05
C LEU A 348 2.47 -9.68 -14.61
N SER A 349 1.28 -10.00 -14.10
CA SER A 349 1.05 -10.66 -12.82
C SER A 349 0.14 -11.87 -13.01
N PHE A 350 0.21 -12.86 -12.10
CA PHE A 350 -0.68 -14.03 -12.14
C PHE A 350 -2.11 -13.66 -11.67
N ASP A 351 -2.72 -12.67 -12.31
CA ASP A 351 -4.11 -12.31 -12.18
C ASP A 351 -5.01 -13.06 -13.20
N SER A 352 -6.31 -12.79 -13.15
CA SER A 352 -7.29 -13.44 -14.03
C SER A 352 -6.98 -13.22 -15.51
N THR A 353 -6.47 -12.05 -15.90
CA THR A 353 -6.22 -11.69 -17.30
C THR A 353 -5.04 -12.43 -17.87
N PHE A 354 -3.92 -12.49 -17.14
CA PHE A 354 -2.73 -13.23 -17.56
C PHE A 354 -2.99 -14.73 -17.60
N ILE A 355 -3.73 -15.26 -16.62
CA ILE A 355 -4.13 -16.68 -16.59
C ILE A 355 -5.03 -17.00 -17.80
N ALA A 356 -6.00 -16.13 -18.12
CA ALA A 356 -6.85 -16.30 -19.30
C ALA A 356 -6.03 -16.31 -20.59
N TYR A 357 -5.05 -15.39 -20.72
CA TYR A 357 -4.11 -15.39 -21.84
C TYR A 357 -3.34 -16.71 -21.94
N LEU A 358 -2.75 -17.21 -20.85
CA LEU A 358 -2.01 -18.45 -20.84
C LEU A 358 -2.87 -19.65 -21.27
N LYS A 359 -4.13 -19.72 -20.79
CA LYS A 359 -5.07 -20.79 -21.16
C LYS A 359 -5.52 -20.74 -22.62
N SER A 360 -5.68 -19.55 -23.18
CA SER A 360 -6.14 -19.41 -24.57
C SER A 360 -5.03 -19.56 -25.60
N GLU A 361 -3.84 -19.05 -25.32
CA GLU A 361 -2.74 -18.93 -26.27
C GLU A 361 -1.60 -19.94 -26.06
N THR A 362 -1.71 -20.81 -25.03
CA THR A 362 -0.69 -21.82 -24.76
C THR A 362 -1.30 -23.18 -24.46
N THR A 363 -0.48 -24.23 -24.45
CA THR A 363 -0.85 -25.61 -24.10
C THR A 363 -0.53 -25.94 -22.64
N TYR A 364 -0.20 -24.95 -21.80
CA TYR A 364 0.16 -25.20 -20.40
C TYR A 364 -1.03 -25.69 -19.59
N SER A 365 -0.79 -26.74 -18.79
CA SER A 365 -1.78 -27.27 -17.86
C SER A 365 -2.06 -26.32 -16.70
N ASP A 366 -3.26 -26.41 -16.11
CA ASP A 366 -3.62 -25.62 -14.93
C ASP A 366 -2.67 -25.84 -13.76
N ALA A 367 -2.19 -27.09 -13.58
CA ALA A 367 -1.21 -27.43 -12.56
C ALA A 367 0.14 -26.72 -12.78
N PHE A 368 0.59 -26.63 -14.04
CA PHE A 368 1.81 -25.91 -14.38
C PHE A 368 1.67 -24.41 -14.12
N ILE A 369 0.56 -23.79 -14.54
CA ILE A 369 0.28 -22.36 -14.30
C ILE A 369 0.24 -22.07 -12.78
N ALA A 370 -0.42 -22.95 -12.00
CA ALA A 370 -0.47 -22.82 -10.54
C ALA A 370 0.93 -22.96 -9.91
N GLY A 371 1.76 -23.90 -10.41
CA GLY A 371 3.15 -24.05 -9.99
C GLY A 371 3.99 -22.80 -10.25
N MET A 372 3.84 -22.19 -11.43
CA MET A 372 4.56 -20.94 -11.78
C MET A 372 4.09 -19.75 -10.95
N ARG A 373 2.80 -19.66 -10.63
CA ARG A 373 2.27 -18.70 -9.65
C ARG A 373 2.92 -18.89 -8.28
N GLY A 374 3.02 -20.13 -7.81
CA GLY A 374 3.72 -20.48 -6.57
C GLY A 374 5.18 -20.05 -6.57
N ALA A 375 5.91 -20.32 -7.67
CA ALA A 375 7.30 -19.88 -7.84
C ALA A 375 7.43 -18.35 -7.77
N GLY A 376 6.48 -17.61 -8.35
CA GLY A 376 6.41 -16.14 -8.24
C GLY A 376 6.24 -15.64 -6.80
N VAL A 377 5.45 -16.33 -5.99
CA VAL A 377 5.29 -16.00 -4.56
C VAL A 377 6.57 -16.31 -3.78
N VAL A 378 7.21 -17.46 -4.01
CA VAL A 378 8.49 -17.81 -3.39
C VAL A 378 9.56 -16.77 -3.75
N ALA A 379 9.63 -16.34 -5.02
CA ALA A 379 10.52 -15.26 -5.44
C ALA A 379 10.20 -13.94 -4.72
N GLY A 380 8.92 -13.62 -4.53
CA GLY A 380 8.48 -12.47 -3.74
C GLY A 380 8.95 -12.54 -2.29
N LEU A 381 8.84 -13.69 -1.64
CA LEU A 381 9.36 -13.92 -0.29
C LEU A 381 10.88 -13.73 -0.22
N LEU A 382 11.63 -14.26 -1.22
CA LEU A 382 13.07 -14.02 -1.34
C LEU A 382 13.36 -12.51 -1.52
N GLY A 383 12.53 -11.77 -2.25
CA GLY A 383 12.62 -10.31 -2.37
C GLY A 383 12.54 -9.60 -1.02
N THR A 384 11.68 -10.07 -0.11
CA THR A 384 11.59 -9.50 1.24
C THR A 384 12.86 -9.76 2.09
N LEU A 385 13.59 -10.84 1.80
CA LEU A 385 14.89 -11.13 2.43
C LEU A 385 16.02 -10.33 1.80
N ALA A 386 15.97 -10.15 0.47
CA ALA A 386 16.98 -9.44 -0.30
C ALA A 386 16.87 -7.90 -0.17
N MET A 387 15.80 -7.39 0.46
CA MET A 387 15.52 -5.95 0.58
C MET A 387 16.74 -5.14 1.08
N PRO A 388 17.50 -5.53 2.11
CA PRO A 388 18.63 -4.75 2.59
C PRO A 388 19.76 -4.60 1.55
N LEU A 389 19.86 -5.54 0.61
CA LEU A 389 20.83 -5.53 -0.49
C LEU A 389 20.32 -4.74 -1.70
N LEU A 390 18.99 -4.80 -1.95
CA LEU A 390 18.33 -4.27 -3.13
C LEU A 390 17.52 -3.00 -2.87
N GLU A 391 17.75 -2.32 -1.76
CA GLU A 391 16.94 -1.22 -1.20
C GLU A 391 16.48 -0.13 -2.20
N ASN A 392 17.21 0.06 -3.31
CA ASN A 392 16.91 1.06 -4.33
C ASN A 392 16.86 0.49 -5.74
N SER A 393 16.79 -0.83 -5.89
CA SER A 393 17.09 -1.51 -7.13
C SER A 393 15.82 -1.89 -7.91
N LEU A 394 15.08 -0.88 -8.42
CA LEU A 394 14.06 -1.13 -9.45
C LEU A 394 14.65 -1.78 -10.72
N PHE A 395 15.96 -1.68 -10.95
CA PHE A 395 16.64 -2.45 -12.00
C PHE A 395 16.48 -3.96 -11.82
N ALA A 396 16.45 -4.46 -10.59
CA ALA A 396 16.19 -5.87 -10.30
C ALA A 396 14.77 -6.33 -10.73
N GLN A 397 13.85 -5.38 -10.99
CA GLN A 397 12.54 -5.66 -11.57
C GLN A 397 12.56 -5.50 -13.10
N VAL A 398 13.14 -4.42 -13.61
CA VAL A 398 13.12 -4.08 -15.05
C VAL A 398 13.85 -5.12 -15.88
N LEU A 399 15.09 -5.49 -15.49
CA LEU A 399 15.92 -6.40 -16.29
C LEU A 399 15.29 -7.77 -16.51
N PRO A 400 14.74 -8.46 -15.48
CA PRO A 400 14.05 -9.72 -15.71
C PRO A 400 12.76 -9.56 -16.53
N LEU A 401 12.03 -8.45 -16.38
CA LEU A 401 10.81 -8.22 -17.18
C LEU A 401 11.08 -8.09 -18.67
N ILE A 402 12.26 -7.63 -19.09
CA ILE A 402 12.66 -7.65 -20.50
C ILE A 402 12.57 -9.07 -21.05
N MET A 403 13.05 -10.08 -20.32
CA MET A 403 12.97 -11.49 -20.72
C MET A 403 11.52 -11.91 -20.97
N SER A 404 10.60 -11.51 -20.07
CA SER A 404 9.18 -11.85 -20.19
C SER A 404 8.52 -11.17 -21.39
N VAL A 405 8.82 -9.90 -21.62
CA VAL A 405 8.29 -9.16 -22.78
C VAL A 405 8.84 -9.75 -24.08
N VAL A 406 10.14 -10.04 -24.16
CA VAL A 406 10.74 -10.70 -25.34
C VAL A 406 10.05 -12.04 -25.63
N ALA A 407 9.76 -12.85 -24.60
CA ALA A 407 9.06 -14.12 -24.76
C ALA A 407 7.63 -13.98 -25.33
N LEU A 408 6.96 -12.82 -25.13
CA LEU A 408 5.64 -12.54 -25.69
C LEU A 408 5.69 -12.12 -27.18
N TYR A 409 6.84 -11.69 -27.68
CA TYR A 409 7.02 -11.27 -29.07
C TYR A 409 7.79 -12.29 -29.91
N VAL A 410 8.69 -13.05 -29.31
CA VAL A 410 9.56 -14.00 -30.01
C VAL A 410 9.16 -15.44 -29.65
N GLY A 411 8.83 -16.24 -30.66
CA GLY A 411 8.42 -17.64 -30.49
C GLY A 411 7.01 -17.82 -29.95
N ALA A 412 6.17 -16.78 -29.97
CA ALA A 412 4.80 -16.78 -29.49
C ALA A 412 3.76 -17.05 -30.62
N ASP A 413 4.20 -17.27 -31.86
CA ASP A 413 3.31 -17.41 -33.03
C ASP A 413 2.54 -18.74 -33.05
N LYS A 414 3.00 -19.72 -32.30
CA LYS A 414 2.37 -21.04 -32.19
C LYS A 414 1.83 -21.26 -30.79
N ARG A 415 0.67 -21.90 -30.70
CA ARG A 415 0.08 -22.31 -29.41
C ARG A 415 0.96 -23.30 -28.65
N ASP A 416 1.62 -24.20 -29.38
CA ASP A 416 2.65 -25.10 -28.84
C ASP A 416 4.02 -24.39 -28.89
N ARG A 417 4.37 -23.74 -27.79
CA ARG A 417 5.56 -22.92 -27.67
C ARG A 417 6.78 -23.77 -27.33
N PRO A 418 7.97 -23.44 -27.87
CA PRO A 418 9.19 -24.12 -27.47
C PRO A 418 9.46 -23.91 -25.96
N ALA A 419 10.02 -24.92 -25.30
CA ALA A 419 10.26 -24.90 -23.84
C ALA A 419 11.07 -23.67 -23.37
N TRP A 420 12.02 -23.18 -24.19
CA TRP A 420 12.79 -21.98 -23.86
C TRP A 420 11.93 -20.71 -23.76
N ASN A 421 10.84 -20.60 -24.55
CA ASN A 421 9.94 -19.44 -24.49
C ASN A 421 9.20 -19.40 -23.15
N GLY A 422 8.63 -20.54 -22.71
CA GLY A 422 8.01 -20.65 -21.39
C GLY A 422 9.01 -20.40 -20.26
N ALA A 423 10.22 -20.97 -20.35
CA ALA A 423 11.26 -20.74 -19.36
C ALA A 423 11.62 -19.25 -19.25
N LEU A 424 11.79 -18.57 -20.39
CA LEU A 424 12.10 -17.14 -20.45
C LEU A 424 10.97 -16.29 -19.83
N LEU A 425 9.70 -16.58 -20.20
CA LEU A 425 8.53 -15.88 -19.71
C LEU A 425 8.40 -15.98 -18.17
N PHE A 426 8.38 -17.20 -17.67
CA PHE A 426 8.11 -17.45 -16.24
C PHE A 426 9.29 -17.10 -15.34
N THR A 427 10.53 -17.35 -15.79
CA THR A 427 11.74 -16.93 -15.05
C THR A 427 11.82 -15.42 -14.97
N GLY A 428 11.53 -14.71 -16.06
CA GLY A 428 11.50 -13.26 -16.06
C GLY A 428 10.46 -12.70 -15.09
N ILE A 429 9.23 -13.22 -15.09
CA ILE A 429 8.19 -12.83 -14.15
C ILE A 429 8.63 -13.15 -12.70
N ALA A 430 9.10 -14.35 -12.42
CA ALA A 430 9.49 -14.77 -11.07
C ALA A 430 10.64 -13.91 -10.52
N LEU A 431 11.72 -13.71 -11.27
CA LEU A 431 12.85 -12.89 -10.84
C LEU A 431 12.46 -11.42 -10.65
N SER A 432 11.55 -10.88 -11.50
CA SER A 432 11.06 -9.51 -11.34
C SER A 432 10.34 -9.30 -10.01
N ARG A 433 9.72 -10.33 -9.42
CA ARG A 433 9.07 -10.26 -8.10
C ARG A 433 10.06 -10.00 -6.96
N ILE A 434 11.29 -10.45 -7.10
CA ILE A 434 12.35 -10.14 -6.11
C ILE A 434 12.58 -8.62 -6.05
N GLY A 435 12.75 -7.98 -7.20
CA GLY A 435 12.92 -6.52 -7.28
C GLY A 435 11.68 -5.76 -6.80
N LEU A 436 10.48 -6.16 -7.23
CA LEU A 436 9.22 -5.53 -6.86
C LEU A 436 9.03 -5.50 -5.33
N TRP A 437 9.11 -6.65 -4.67
CA TRP A 437 8.84 -6.73 -3.23
C TRP A 437 9.96 -6.14 -2.36
N SER A 438 11.20 -6.15 -2.85
CA SER A 438 12.31 -5.42 -2.20
C SER A 438 12.06 -3.91 -2.24
N PHE A 439 11.65 -3.38 -3.41
CA PHE A 439 11.36 -1.96 -3.58
C PHE A 439 10.12 -1.52 -2.80
N ASP A 440 9.05 -2.32 -2.81
CA ASP A 440 7.81 -2.04 -2.09
C ASP A 440 8.06 -1.85 -0.58
N LEU A 441 8.84 -2.74 0.04
CA LEU A 441 9.22 -2.61 1.44
C LEU A 441 10.08 -1.38 1.72
N ALA A 442 11.04 -1.08 0.85
CA ALA A 442 11.90 0.09 0.98
C ALA A 442 11.07 1.39 0.89
N GLN A 443 10.17 1.46 -0.09
CA GLN A 443 9.28 2.59 -0.30
C GLN A 443 8.30 2.77 0.86
N LEU A 444 7.72 1.70 1.37
CA LEU A 444 6.84 1.74 2.55
C LEU A 444 7.58 2.34 3.76
N ALA A 445 8.80 1.88 4.05
CA ALA A 445 9.60 2.42 5.14
C ALA A 445 9.96 3.91 4.92
N GLN A 446 10.20 4.33 3.67
CA GLN A 446 10.46 5.74 3.33
C GLN A 446 9.22 6.62 3.60
N VAL A 447 8.03 6.19 3.19
CA VAL A 447 6.78 6.92 3.42
C VAL A 447 6.48 7.02 4.91
N GLN A 448 6.60 5.91 5.65
CA GLN A 448 6.37 5.90 7.09
C GLN A 448 7.27 6.90 7.82
N ARG A 449 8.57 6.98 7.46
CA ARG A 449 9.51 7.96 8.03
C ARG A 449 9.20 9.39 7.61
N ALA A 450 8.87 9.61 6.33
CA ALA A 450 8.57 10.94 5.81
C ALA A 450 7.29 11.54 6.44
N LEU A 451 6.31 10.69 6.76
CA LEU A 451 5.03 11.10 7.34
C LEU A 451 5.00 11.01 8.88
N ASP A 452 6.07 10.55 9.53
CA ASP A 452 6.06 10.31 11.00
C ASP A 452 5.77 11.58 11.81
N ARG A 453 6.22 12.74 11.33
CA ARG A 453 5.99 14.05 11.96
C ARG A 453 4.76 14.80 11.45
N GLU A 454 4.03 14.23 10.50
CA GLU A 454 2.88 14.90 9.90
C GLU A 454 1.61 14.69 10.73
N LYS A 455 0.89 15.79 10.99
CA LYS A 455 -0.36 15.76 11.79
C LYS A 455 -1.46 14.89 11.17
N ARG A 456 -1.48 14.79 9.84
CA ARG A 456 -2.50 14.05 9.05
C ARG A 456 -1.90 12.82 8.38
N LYS A 457 -0.95 12.15 9.02
CA LYS A 457 -0.19 11.07 8.43
C LYS A 457 -1.04 9.90 7.93
N ASN A 458 -2.08 9.52 8.69
CA ASN A 458 -2.93 8.40 8.29
C ASN A 458 -3.81 8.76 7.09
N ALA A 459 -4.28 10.01 7.01
CA ALA A 459 -4.98 10.51 5.82
C ALA A 459 -4.07 10.48 4.59
N LEU A 460 -2.83 10.96 4.71
CA LEU A 460 -1.85 10.95 3.62
C LEU A 460 -1.44 9.51 3.22
N MET A 461 -1.32 8.60 4.18
CA MET A 461 -1.14 7.16 3.90
C MET A 461 -2.36 6.56 3.17
N GLY A 462 -3.58 7.00 3.51
CA GLY A 462 -4.79 6.63 2.78
C GLY A 462 -4.76 7.10 1.32
N LEU A 463 -4.25 8.31 1.05
CA LEU A 463 -4.09 8.81 -0.32
C LEU A 463 -3.06 8.02 -1.13
N GLN A 464 -2.03 7.45 -0.50
CA GLN A 464 -1.13 6.50 -1.17
C GLN A 464 -1.89 5.27 -1.66
N PHE A 465 -2.78 4.70 -0.84
CA PHE A 465 -3.65 3.60 -1.29
C PHE A 465 -4.56 4.01 -2.44
N ALA A 466 -5.16 5.21 -2.37
CA ALA A 466 -5.99 5.71 -3.45
C ALA A 466 -5.21 5.79 -4.78
N LEU A 467 -3.97 6.26 -4.74
CA LEU A 467 -3.12 6.36 -5.92
C LEU A 467 -2.74 4.98 -6.47
N GLN A 468 -2.40 4.03 -5.61
CA GLN A 468 -2.12 2.64 -6.01
C GLN A 468 -3.35 2.00 -6.68
N ASN A 469 -4.52 2.11 -6.07
CA ASN A 469 -5.77 1.58 -6.63
C ASN A 469 -6.17 2.26 -7.95
N PHE A 470 -5.83 3.54 -8.15
CA PHE A 470 -6.06 4.22 -9.42
C PHE A 470 -5.28 3.58 -10.57
N PHE A 471 -4.00 3.28 -10.35
CA PHE A 471 -3.18 2.60 -11.37
C PHE A 471 -3.55 1.12 -11.50
N ASP A 472 -3.98 0.48 -10.41
CA ASP A 472 -4.51 -0.89 -10.44
C ASP A 472 -5.79 -0.96 -11.28
N LEU A 473 -6.70 0.02 -11.15
CA LEU A 473 -7.85 0.13 -12.04
C LEU A 473 -7.43 0.35 -13.51
N GLY A 474 -6.33 1.05 -13.72
CA GLY A 474 -5.75 1.30 -15.05
C GLY A 474 -5.34 0.00 -15.78
N HIS A 475 -4.83 -1.02 -15.08
CA HIS A 475 -4.48 -2.28 -15.73
C HIS A 475 -5.71 -3.02 -16.28
N TYR A 476 -6.87 -2.93 -15.61
CA TYR A 476 -8.15 -3.43 -16.16
C TYR A 476 -8.57 -2.67 -17.43
N ALA A 477 -8.35 -1.35 -17.46
CA ALA A 477 -8.64 -0.56 -18.66
C ALA A 477 -7.77 -0.99 -19.86
N LEU A 478 -6.49 -1.32 -19.64
CA LEU A 478 -5.61 -1.86 -20.68
C LEU A 478 -6.15 -3.18 -21.23
N THR A 479 -6.61 -4.08 -20.37
CA THR A 479 -7.11 -5.39 -20.78
C THR A 479 -8.50 -5.33 -21.40
N ILE A 480 -9.31 -4.35 -21.05
CA ILE A 480 -10.58 -4.06 -21.74
C ILE A 480 -10.31 -3.48 -23.14
N GLY A 481 -9.30 -2.62 -23.28
CA GLY A 481 -8.92 -2.03 -24.57
C GLY A 481 -8.39 -3.07 -25.56
N TRP A 482 -7.55 -3.99 -25.08
CA TRP A 482 -7.02 -5.12 -25.86
C TRP A 482 -7.69 -6.43 -25.46
N ARG A 483 -8.91 -6.64 -25.93
CA ARG A 483 -9.78 -7.75 -25.49
C ARG A 483 -9.36 -9.13 -26.00
N ARG A 484 -8.58 -9.18 -27.12
CA ARG A 484 -8.18 -10.43 -27.74
C ARG A 484 -6.94 -10.98 -27.06
N PRO A 485 -6.87 -12.28 -26.77
CA PRO A 485 -5.68 -12.88 -26.16
C PRO A 485 -4.39 -12.67 -26.93
N ASP A 486 -4.45 -12.69 -28.29
CA ASP A 486 -3.30 -12.42 -29.16
C ASP A 486 -2.74 -11.00 -29.01
N GLN A 487 -3.59 -10.05 -28.58
CA GLN A 487 -3.22 -8.65 -28.32
C GLN A 487 -2.62 -8.41 -26.93
N PHE A 488 -2.61 -9.40 -26.05
CA PHE A 488 -2.07 -9.27 -24.69
C PHE A 488 -0.63 -8.73 -24.67
N LYS A 489 0.18 -9.04 -25.70
CA LYS A 489 1.53 -8.52 -25.88
C LYS A 489 1.61 -6.99 -25.86
N PHE A 490 0.58 -6.28 -26.36
CA PHE A 490 0.54 -4.81 -26.36
C PHE A 490 0.28 -4.26 -24.97
N ALA A 491 -0.67 -4.86 -24.24
CA ALA A 491 -0.92 -4.50 -22.84
C ALA A 491 0.32 -4.76 -21.96
N ALA A 492 1.02 -5.88 -22.21
CA ALA A 492 2.28 -6.19 -21.53
C ALA A 492 3.41 -5.18 -21.84
N ALA A 493 3.50 -4.72 -23.10
CA ALA A 493 4.48 -3.69 -23.47
C ALA A 493 4.20 -2.34 -22.80
N VAL A 494 2.93 -1.92 -22.71
CA VAL A 494 2.53 -0.70 -21.98
C VAL A 494 2.85 -0.83 -20.50
N SER A 495 2.53 -1.97 -19.89
CA SER A 495 2.86 -2.25 -18.50
C SER A 495 4.37 -2.23 -18.24
N PHE A 496 5.17 -2.81 -19.14
CA PHE A 496 6.62 -2.72 -19.07
C PHE A 496 7.10 -1.27 -19.15
N GLY A 497 6.53 -0.47 -20.07
CA GLY A 497 6.78 0.97 -20.18
C GLY A 497 6.49 1.70 -18.86
N ALA A 498 5.40 1.36 -18.17
CA ALA A 498 5.08 1.92 -16.85
C ALA A 498 6.14 1.58 -15.80
N VAL A 499 6.65 0.34 -15.77
CA VAL A 499 7.73 -0.08 -14.87
C VAL A 499 9.04 0.68 -15.16
N VAL A 500 9.37 0.89 -16.43
CA VAL A 500 10.51 1.72 -16.84
C VAL A 500 10.33 3.17 -16.40
N CYS A 501 9.15 3.77 -16.63
CA CYS A 501 8.83 5.11 -16.14
C CYS A 501 8.93 5.22 -14.62
N ALA A 502 8.41 4.23 -13.88
CA ALA A 502 8.54 4.18 -12.43
C ALA A 502 10.01 4.18 -11.98
N THR A 503 10.85 3.42 -12.68
CA THR A 503 12.29 3.35 -12.41
C THR A 503 12.98 4.69 -12.66
N ILE A 504 12.67 5.34 -13.79
CA ILE A 504 13.20 6.67 -14.12
C ILE A 504 12.77 7.69 -13.06
N LEU A 505 11.48 7.74 -12.73
CA LEU A 505 10.95 8.66 -11.70
C LEU A 505 11.67 8.46 -10.36
N TYR A 506 11.81 7.22 -9.93
CA TYR A 506 12.45 6.94 -8.65
C TYR A 506 13.93 7.30 -8.64
N LEU A 507 14.69 6.85 -9.65
CA LEU A 507 16.14 7.02 -9.67
C LEU A 507 16.55 8.47 -9.95
N PHE A 508 16.01 9.08 -11.00
CA PHE A 508 16.47 10.42 -11.39
C PHE A 508 15.84 11.54 -10.60
N PHE A 509 14.57 11.44 -10.22
CA PHE A 509 13.88 12.52 -9.54
C PHE A 509 13.88 12.37 -8.02
N TYR A 510 13.76 11.15 -7.50
CA TYR A 510 13.72 10.92 -6.06
C TYR A 510 15.12 10.66 -5.47
N ALA A 511 15.81 9.61 -5.89
CA ALA A 511 17.11 9.22 -5.31
C ALA A 511 18.18 10.27 -5.52
N ARG A 512 18.29 10.83 -6.75
CA ARG A 512 19.28 11.88 -7.05
C ARG A 512 19.03 13.17 -6.27
N ARG A 513 17.79 13.57 -6.10
CA ARG A 513 17.42 14.82 -5.41
C ARG A 513 17.61 14.73 -3.89
N LEU A 514 17.33 13.57 -3.28
CA LEU A 514 17.37 13.41 -1.83
C LEU A 514 18.67 12.83 -1.30
N ARG A 515 19.35 11.99 -2.07
CA ARG A 515 20.55 11.25 -1.62
C ARG A 515 21.84 11.70 -2.30
N GLY A 516 21.77 12.46 -3.38
CA GLY A 516 22.94 12.91 -4.14
C GLY A 516 23.69 11.80 -4.90
N HIS A 517 23.42 10.51 -4.63
CA HIS A 517 24.01 9.36 -5.32
C HIS A 517 22.95 8.31 -5.67
N LEU A 518 23.19 7.56 -6.75
CA LEU A 518 22.23 6.62 -7.32
C LEU A 518 22.42 5.20 -6.77
N VAL A 519 23.62 4.82 -6.36
CA VAL A 519 23.97 3.45 -5.92
C VAL A 519 24.84 3.51 -4.68
N HIS A 520 24.55 2.69 -3.68
CA HIS A 520 25.40 2.47 -2.52
C HIS A 520 26.49 1.44 -2.85
N LEU A 521 27.58 1.87 -3.46
CA LEU A 521 28.73 1.01 -3.78
C LEU A 521 29.41 0.48 -2.52
N ASP A 522 29.37 1.25 -1.43
CA ASP A 522 29.98 0.92 -0.13
C ASP A 522 29.38 -0.35 0.49
N ARG A 523 28.08 -0.59 0.30
CA ARG A 523 27.39 -1.78 0.85
C ARG A 523 27.62 -3.06 0.04
N ILE A 524 28.02 -2.93 -1.23
CA ILE A 524 28.28 -4.07 -2.11
C ILE A 524 29.75 -4.57 -1.97
N GLY A 525 30.58 -3.85 -1.19
CA GLY A 525 31.98 -4.21 -1.00
C GLY A 525 32.86 -3.97 -2.23
N LEU A 526 32.31 -3.35 -3.29
CA LEU A 526 33.05 -3.01 -4.51
C LEU A 526 34.09 -1.91 -4.28
N ASP A 527 33.90 -1.06 -3.30
CA ASP A 527 34.88 -0.05 -2.89
C ASP A 527 36.24 -0.67 -2.51
N ARG A 528 36.20 -1.82 -1.83
CA ARG A 528 37.43 -2.57 -1.50
C ARG A 528 38.14 -3.15 -2.73
N LEU A 529 37.41 -3.40 -3.81
CA LEU A 529 37.97 -3.90 -5.06
C LEU A 529 38.51 -2.77 -5.95
N LEU A 530 37.91 -1.59 -5.91
CA LEU A 530 38.34 -0.43 -6.69
C LEU A 530 39.57 0.25 -6.04
N THR A 531 39.59 0.39 -4.72
CA THR A 531 40.74 0.95 -3.99
C THR A 531 41.97 0.03 -3.95
N ARG A 532 41.78 -1.31 -4.23
CA ARG A 532 42.90 -2.25 -4.35
C ARG A 532 43.62 -2.17 -5.70
N LYS A 533 43.05 -1.50 -6.70
CA LYS A 533 43.64 -1.33 -8.03
C LYS A 533 44.48 -0.07 -8.20
N GLU A 534 44.44 0.82 -7.19
CA GLU A 534 45.25 2.06 -7.12
C GLU A 534 46.45 1.97 -6.16
N ARG A 535 46.70 0.81 -5.57
CA ARG A 535 47.93 0.45 -4.89
C ARG A 535 48.65 -0.64 -5.69
#